data_566d453c1dbe5c1412a70506d4f0d5df
#
_entry.id   566d453c1dbe5c1412a70506d4f0d5df
#
_cell.length_a   1.000
_cell.length_b   1.000
_cell.length_c   1.000
_cell.angle_alpha   90.00
_cell.angle_beta   90.00
_cell.angle_gamma   90.00
#
_symmetry.space_group_name_H-M   'P 1'
#
loop_
_entity.id
_entity.type
_entity.pdbx_description
1 polymer ?
#
loop_
_entity_poly.entity_id
_entity_poly.type
_entity_poly.pdbx_seq_one_letter_code
_entity_poly.pdbx_strand_id
1 'polypeptide(L)'
;KGAAEFHQALTDDFSTVGVKAINDHELRVELKNPTPFFIRLLSHYSTYPVHKESVLKHGSIDDRNGLWTRPGNFVCNGPMNLKTWELNKQITVEKNLLYWDADKVRLNEIRYFPVSNESTEDRMFRAGQLHVTNVVPLEKCPVYIENENPNVRIEPYMGTYFYRVNTLHPVLKNKKVRLALAYALNRNQIVDKVSKCGQKA
;
A
#
# COMPACT_ATOMS: atom_id res chain seq x y z
N LYS A 1 -5.15 -17.97 13.21
CA LYS A 1 -5.79 -19.28 13.27
C LYS A 1 -7.16 -19.19 12.63
N GLY A 2 -7.59 -20.20 11.85
CA GLY A 2 -8.91 -20.29 11.24
C GLY A 2 -9.25 -19.31 10.08
N ALA A 3 -8.45 -18.26 9.90
CA ALA A 3 -8.76 -17.21 8.92
C ALA A 3 -8.63 -17.67 7.44
N ALA A 4 -7.76 -18.62 7.15
CA ALA A 4 -7.60 -19.14 5.79
C ALA A 4 -8.81 -19.99 5.39
N GLU A 5 -9.27 -20.82 6.28
CA GLU A 5 -10.42 -21.69 6.11
C GLU A 5 -11.71 -20.86 5.94
N PHE A 6 -11.87 -19.80 6.74
CA PHE A 6 -12.98 -18.86 6.64
C PHE A 6 -12.92 -18.08 5.30
N HIS A 7 -11.75 -17.56 4.91
CA HIS A 7 -11.58 -16.82 3.67
C HIS A 7 -11.86 -17.68 2.41
N GLN A 8 -11.55 -18.98 2.48
CA GLN A 8 -11.82 -19.94 1.39
C GLN A 8 -13.25 -20.46 1.38
N ALA A 9 -14.11 -19.92 2.27
CA ALA A 9 -15.50 -20.37 2.46
C ALA A 9 -15.63 -21.88 2.78
N LEU A 10 -14.62 -22.46 3.44
CA LEU A 10 -14.67 -23.83 3.98
C LEU A 10 -15.48 -23.91 5.27
N THR A 11 -15.73 -22.79 5.90
CA THR A 11 -16.63 -22.58 7.04
C THR A 11 -17.19 -21.18 6.97
N ASP A 12 -18.42 -20.99 7.40
CA ASP A 12 -19.11 -19.70 7.61
C ASP A 12 -19.11 -19.28 9.08
N ASP A 13 -18.61 -20.14 9.97
CA ASP A 13 -18.51 -19.88 11.39
C ASP A 13 -17.28 -19.02 11.72
N PHE A 14 -17.50 -17.70 11.87
CA PHE A 14 -16.46 -16.74 12.25
C PHE A 14 -15.87 -17.03 13.65
N SER A 15 -16.54 -17.77 14.52
CA SER A 15 -16.03 -18.11 15.85
C SER A 15 -14.75 -18.96 15.81
N THR A 16 -14.51 -19.65 14.68
CA THR A 16 -13.30 -20.43 14.40
C THR A 16 -12.06 -19.57 14.13
N VAL A 17 -12.29 -18.29 13.76
CA VAL A 17 -11.20 -17.35 13.50
C VAL A 17 -10.61 -16.86 14.82
N GLY A 18 -9.28 -16.91 14.92
CA GLY A 18 -8.54 -16.55 16.12
C GLY A 18 -8.50 -15.05 16.44
N VAL A 19 -9.58 -14.31 16.15
CA VAL A 19 -9.73 -12.89 16.50
C VAL A 19 -11.00 -12.75 17.31
N LYS A 20 -10.88 -12.33 18.57
CA LYS A 20 -12.04 -12.26 19.51
C LYS A 20 -11.97 -10.98 20.32
N ALA A 21 -13.04 -10.19 20.30
CA ALA A 21 -13.27 -9.14 21.28
C ALA A 21 -13.64 -9.81 22.62
N ILE A 22 -12.85 -9.58 23.65
CA ILE A 22 -13.09 -10.09 25.00
C ILE A 22 -14.03 -9.13 25.75
N ASN A 23 -13.78 -7.84 25.55
CA ASN A 23 -14.61 -6.75 26.06
C ASN A 23 -14.36 -5.49 25.19
N ASP A 24 -14.88 -4.34 25.58
CA ASP A 24 -14.79 -3.08 24.82
C ASP A 24 -13.35 -2.55 24.68
N HIS A 25 -12.41 -3.05 25.46
CA HIS A 25 -11.03 -2.56 25.51
C HIS A 25 -9.99 -3.65 25.23
N GLU A 26 -10.41 -4.90 25.05
CA GLU A 26 -9.50 -6.04 24.87
C GLU A 26 -9.84 -6.84 23.62
N LEU A 27 -8.88 -6.91 22.70
CA LEU A 27 -8.92 -7.75 21.51
C LEU A 27 -7.87 -8.86 21.65
N ARG A 28 -8.30 -10.11 21.61
CA ARG A 28 -7.39 -11.26 21.60
C ARG A 28 -7.19 -11.79 20.19
N VAL A 29 -5.92 -11.92 19.81
CA VAL A 29 -5.53 -12.51 18.52
C VAL A 29 -4.73 -13.80 18.78
N GLU A 30 -5.24 -14.93 18.28
CA GLU A 30 -4.58 -16.23 18.36
C GLU A 30 -3.92 -16.55 17.00
N LEU A 31 -2.61 -16.65 17.00
CA LEU A 31 -1.82 -16.97 15.82
C LEU A 31 -1.73 -18.50 15.62
N LYS A 32 -1.63 -18.96 14.38
CA LYS A 32 -1.45 -20.38 14.05
C LYS A 32 -0.04 -20.87 14.42
N ASN A 33 0.95 -19.99 14.21
CA ASN A 33 2.35 -20.28 14.51
C ASN A 33 2.97 -19.09 15.24
N PRO A 34 4.07 -19.28 15.98
CA PRO A 34 4.84 -18.19 16.56
C PRO A 34 5.28 -17.19 15.47
N THR A 35 4.92 -15.94 15.63
CA THR A 35 5.18 -14.87 14.63
C THR A 35 5.80 -13.66 15.34
N PRO A 36 7.14 -13.65 15.57
CA PRO A 36 7.80 -12.59 16.35
C PRO A 36 7.57 -11.18 15.80
N PHE A 37 7.33 -11.06 14.51
CA PHE A 37 7.09 -9.78 13.81
C PHE A 37 5.61 -9.40 13.74
N PHE A 38 4.70 -10.13 14.38
CA PHE A 38 3.25 -9.87 14.29
C PHE A 38 2.87 -8.43 14.64
N ILE A 39 3.45 -7.87 15.69
CA ILE A 39 3.18 -6.48 16.10
C ILE A 39 3.51 -5.50 14.98
N ARG A 40 4.58 -5.73 14.21
CA ARG A 40 4.92 -4.88 13.04
C ARG A 40 3.92 -5.02 11.90
N LEU A 41 3.27 -6.18 11.76
CA LEU A 41 2.22 -6.36 10.75
C LEU A 41 0.98 -5.52 11.03
N LEU A 42 0.74 -5.14 12.29
CA LEU A 42 -0.39 -4.29 12.67
C LEU A 42 -0.29 -2.84 12.13
N SER A 43 0.87 -2.45 11.60
CA SER A 43 1.01 -1.18 10.88
C SER A 43 0.49 -1.23 9.43
N HIS A 44 0.16 -2.42 8.91
CA HIS A 44 -0.40 -2.57 7.58
C HIS A 44 -1.87 -2.16 7.55
N TYR A 45 -2.28 -1.41 6.53
CA TYR A 45 -3.63 -0.85 6.41
C TYR A 45 -4.77 -1.89 6.50
N SER A 46 -4.54 -3.15 6.14
CA SER A 46 -5.54 -4.22 6.25
C SER A 46 -5.93 -4.58 7.69
N THR A 47 -5.18 -4.11 8.67
CA THR A 47 -5.43 -4.33 10.10
C THR A 47 -5.99 -3.09 10.80
N TYR A 48 -6.17 -1.98 10.07
CA TYR A 48 -6.73 -0.78 10.65
C TYR A 48 -8.20 -0.99 11.03
N PRO A 49 -8.60 -0.54 12.23
CA PRO A 49 -9.99 -0.62 12.65
C PRO A 49 -10.87 0.26 11.76
N VAL A 50 -12.06 -0.22 11.47
CA VAL A 50 -13.09 0.53 10.76
C VAL A 50 -14.25 0.83 11.69
N HIS A 51 -14.94 1.96 11.47
CA HIS A 51 -16.08 2.35 12.29
C HIS A 51 -17.30 1.51 11.92
N LYS A 52 -17.67 0.57 12.79
CA LYS A 52 -18.73 -0.43 12.57
C LYS A 52 -20.06 0.19 12.13
N GLU A 53 -20.48 1.25 12.81
CA GLU A 53 -21.78 1.89 12.53
C GLU A 53 -21.82 2.54 11.14
N SER A 54 -20.71 3.15 10.68
CA SER A 54 -20.62 3.70 9.33
C SER A 54 -20.69 2.60 8.27
N VAL A 55 -20.02 1.45 8.51
CA VAL A 55 -20.09 0.31 7.59
C VAL A 55 -21.52 -0.20 7.48
N LEU A 56 -22.18 -0.48 8.62
CA LEU A 56 -23.52 -1.06 8.64
C LEU A 56 -24.62 -0.09 8.17
N LYS A 57 -24.41 1.21 8.32
CA LYS A 57 -25.34 2.24 7.82
C LYS A 57 -25.36 2.31 6.30
N HIS A 58 -24.25 1.99 5.65
CA HIS A 58 -24.03 2.20 4.23
C HIS A 58 -23.73 0.91 3.44
N GLY A 59 -24.02 -0.25 4.02
CA GLY A 59 -23.81 -1.57 3.45
C GLY A 59 -23.78 -2.67 4.51
N SER A 60 -23.18 -3.79 4.17
CA SER A 60 -22.87 -4.88 5.10
C SER A 60 -21.36 -5.06 5.23
N ILE A 61 -20.89 -5.84 6.23
CA ILE A 61 -19.46 -6.08 6.47
C ILE A 61 -18.79 -6.79 5.29
N ASP A 62 -19.52 -7.62 4.59
CA ASP A 62 -19.08 -8.41 3.43
C ASP A 62 -19.35 -7.73 2.08
N ASP A 63 -20.02 -6.57 2.08
CA ASP A 63 -20.29 -5.81 0.86
C ASP A 63 -19.04 -5.05 0.39
N ARG A 64 -18.41 -5.56 -0.68
CA ARG A 64 -17.25 -4.92 -1.31
C ARG A 64 -17.59 -3.60 -2.01
N ASN A 65 -18.86 -3.32 -2.27
CA ASN A 65 -19.34 -2.11 -2.93
C ASN A 65 -20.01 -1.13 -1.95
N GLY A 66 -19.90 -1.40 -0.66
CA GLY A 66 -20.48 -0.57 0.39
C GLY A 66 -20.10 0.91 0.26
N LEU A 67 -21.06 1.79 0.44
CA LEU A 67 -20.89 3.24 0.26
C LEU A 67 -20.21 3.93 1.46
N TRP A 68 -19.82 3.17 2.49
CA TRP A 68 -19.21 3.71 3.70
C TRP A 68 -17.85 4.41 3.44
N THR A 69 -17.15 4.05 2.35
CA THR A 69 -15.87 4.67 1.96
C THR A 69 -16.04 5.97 1.17
N ARG A 70 -17.26 6.41 0.89
CA ARG A 70 -17.51 7.60 0.08
C ARG A 70 -17.38 8.88 0.91
N PRO A 71 -17.09 10.03 0.26
CA PRO A 71 -17.12 11.32 0.93
C PRO A 71 -18.44 11.55 1.66
N GLY A 72 -18.37 12.06 2.89
CA GLY A 72 -19.52 12.26 3.75
C GLY A 72 -19.97 11.04 4.55
N ASN A 73 -19.60 9.81 4.15
CA ASN A 73 -19.90 8.57 4.86
C ASN A 73 -18.68 8.00 5.59
N PHE A 74 -17.48 8.34 5.09
CA PHE A 74 -16.23 7.82 5.60
C PHE A 74 -15.88 8.46 6.95
N VAL A 75 -15.72 7.62 7.97
CA VAL A 75 -15.28 8.02 9.31
C VAL A 75 -13.90 7.43 9.56
N CYS A 76 -12.97 8.26 10.03
CA CYS A 76 -11.64 7.82 10.41
C CYS A 76 -11.13 8.55 11.65
N ASN A 77 -10.16 7.97 12.30
CA ASN A 77 -9.45 8.55 13.45
C ASN A 77 -8.03 9.04 13.09
N GLY A 78 -7.75 9.17 11.79
CA GLY A 78 -6.47 9.68 11.30
C GLY A 78 -6.38 11.20 11.24
N PRO A 79 -5.20 11.74 10.85
CA PRO A 79 -4.94 13.18 10.82
C PRO A 79 -5.68 13.95 9.73
N MET A 80 -6.22 13.24 8.73
CA MET A 80 -6.92 13.83 7.59
C MET A 80 -8.23 13.11 7.34
N ASN A 81 -9.30 13.85 7.02
CA ASN A 81 -10.60 13.36 6.63
C ASN A 81 -10.77 13.39 5.11
N LEU A 82 -11.48 12.43 4.54
CA LEU A 82 -11.84 12.42 3.13
C LEU A 82 -12.87 13.52 2.83
N LYS A 83 -12.49 14.49 2.00
CA LYS A 83 -13.35 15.61 1.60
C LYS A 83 -14.08 15.34 0.27
N THR A 84 -13.33 15.01 -0.77
CA THR A 84 -13.88 14.68 -2.09
C THR A 84 -13.15 13.50 -2.72
N TRP A 85 -13.86 12.75 -3.56
CA TRP A 85 -13.28 11.70 -4.39
C TRP A 85 -13.93 11.76 -5.79
N GLU A 86 -13.21 12.37 -6.70
CA GLU A 86 -13.59 12.47 -8.11
C GLU A 86 -12.79 11.42 -8.89
N LEU A 87 -13.50 10.40 -9.41
CA LEU A 87 -12.85 9.29 -10.13
C LEU A 87 -12.01 9.82 -11.31
N ASN A 88 -10.80 9.30 -11.44
CA ASN A 88 -9.81 9.64 -12.46
C ASN A 88 -9.41 11.14 -12.50
N LYS A 89 -9.78 11.92 -11.52
CA LYS A 89 -9.47 13.34 -11.45
C LYS A 89 -8.66 13.70 -10.23
N GLN A 90 -9.24 13.56 -9.02
CA GLN A 90 -8.52 13.81 -7.77
C GLN A 90 -9.22 13.22 -6.55
N ILE A 91 -8.43 12.99 -5.50
CA ILE A 91 -8.91 12.78 -4.14
C ILE A 91 -8.42 13.95 -3.30
N THR A 92 -9.32 14.59 -2.56
CA THR A 92 -8.96 15.65 -1.62
C THR A 92 -9.24 15.20 -0.21
N VAL A 93 -8.27 15.37 0.67
CA VAL A 93 -8.43 15.18 2.11
C VAL A 93 -8.15 16.49 2.83
N GLU A 94 -8.81 16.72 3.95
CA GLU A 94 -8.65 17.92 4.77
C GLU A 94 -8.31 17.55 6.23
N LYS A 95 -7.70 18.48 6.95
CA LYS A 95 -7.28 18.30 8.34
C LYS A 95 -8.44 17.83 9.20
N ASN A 96 -8.23 16.76 9.94
CA ASN A 96 -9.16 16.28 10.95
C ASN A 96 -8.91 17.01 12.28
N LEU A 97 -9.80 17.92 12.64
CA LEU A 97 -9.69 18.68 13.89
C LEU A 97 -9.95 17.82 15.14
N LEU A 98 -10.55 16.66 14.98
CA LEU A 98 -10.81 15.69 16.06
C LEU A 98 -9.70 14.64 16.21
N TYR A 99 -8.64 14.74 15.40
CA TYR A 99 -7.48 13.87 15.55
C TYR A 99 -6.77 14.15 16.86
N TRP A 100 -6.38 13.11 17.59
CA TRP A 100 -5.79 13.21 18.94
C TRP A 100 -4.52 14.10 19.00
N ASP A 101 -3.80 14.26 17.91
CA ASP A 101 -2.59 15.08 17.80
C ASP A 101 -2.75 16.17 16.71
N ALA A 102 -3.96 16.72 16.58
CA ALA A 102 -4.32 17.69 15.54
C ALA A 102 -3.41 18.92 15.53
N ASP A 103 -2.92 19.37 16.68
CA ASP A 103 -2.05 20.57 16.80
C ASP A 103 -0.73 20.41 16.07
N LYS A 104 -0.21 19.17 15.92
CA LYS A 104 1.00 18.89 15.15
C LYS A 104 0.77 18.76 13.66
N VAL A 105 -0.47 18.63 13.21
CA VAL A 105 -0.81 18.54 11.79
C VAL A 105 -0.74 19.94 11.17
N ARG A 106 0.27 20.18 10.35
CA ARG A 106 0.53 21.50 9.74
C ARG A 106 -0.23 21.72 8.43
N LEU A 107 -0.54 20.65 7.69
CA LEU A 107 -1.24 20.73 6.41
C LEU A 107 -2.75 20.82 6.66
N ASN A 108 -3.40 21.76 5.96
CA ASN A 108 -4.86 21.90 6.02
C ASN A 108 -5.57 21.01 4.99
N GLU A 109 -4.92 20.80 3.84
CA GLU A 109 -5.49 20.02 2.73
C GLU A 109 -4.37 19.30 1.96
N ILE A 110 -4.66 18.08 1.47
CA ILE A 110 -3.79 17.35 0.53
C ILE A 110 -4.66 16.91 -0.64
N ARG A 111 -4.15 17.12 -1.86
CA ARG A 111 -4.78 16.69 -3.11
C ARG A 111 -3.95 15.62 -3.77
N TYR A 112 -4.55 14.48 -4.05
CA TYR A 112 -3.93 13.38 -4.77
C TYR A 112 -4.44 13.36 -6.21
N PHE A 113 -3.53 13.36 -7.16
CA PHE A 113 -3.83 13.28 -8.60
C PHE A 113 -3.45 11.89 -9.12
N PRO A 114 -4.38 11.13 -9.72
CA PRO A 114 -4.12 9.79 -10.24
C PRO A 114 -3.40 9.86 -11.61
N VAL A 115 -2.15 10.29 -11.60
CA VAL A 115 -1.31 10.36 -12.81
C VAL A 115 -0.63 9.01 -12.99
N SER A 116 -0.96 8.26 -14.05
CA SER A 116 -0.41 6.92 -14.30
C SER A 116 0.89 6.94 -15.11
N ASN A 117 1.22 8.05 -15.78
CA ASN A 117 2.43 8.18 -16.58
C ASN A 117 3.50 8.97 -15.83
N GLU A 118 4.61 8.32 -15.49
CA GLU A 118 5.71 8.88 -14.70
C GLU A 118 6.34 10.13 -15.34
N SER A 119 6.52 10.14 -16.67
CA SER A 119 7.08 11.31 -17.37
C SER A 119 6.09 12.50 -17.39
N THR A 120 4.79 12.24 -17.34
CA THR A 120 3.77 13.29 -17.17
C THR A 120 3.80 13.83 -15.75
N GLU A 121 3.91 12.95 -14.75
CA GLU A 121 4.02 13.34 -13.34
C GLU A 121 5.26 14.22 -13.11
N ASP A 122 6.42 13.84 -13.67
CA ASP A 122 7.66 14.63 -13.62
C ASP A 122 7.49 16.03 -14.27
N ARG A 123 6.81 16.10 -15.42
CA ARG A 123 6.52 17.40 -16.05
C ARG A 123 5.63 18.29 -15.19
N MET A 124 4.60 17.72 -14.57
CA MET A 124 3.71 18.45 -13.67
C MET A 124 4.45 18.97 -12.44
N PHE A 125 5.36 18.15 -11.88
CA PHE A 125 6.22 18.59 -10.77
C PHE A 125 7.12 19.75 -11.19
N ARG A 126 7.82 19.65 -12.30
CA ARG A 126 8.68 20.73 -12.79
C ARG A 126 7.91 22.00 -13.18
N ALA A 127 6.65 21.87 -13.54
CA ALA A 127 5.74 22.99 -13.78
C ALA A 127 5.14 23.59 -12.50
N GLY A 128 5.49 23.08 -11.31
CA GLY A 128 4.97 23.56 -10.04
C GLY A 128 3.52 23.15 -9.74
N GLN A 129 2.96 22.19 -10.50
CA GLN A 129 1.59 21.69 -10.31
C GLN A 129 1.52 20.61 -9.22
N LEU A 130 2.63 19.93 -8.94
CA LEU A 130 2.77 18.93 -7.89
C LEU A 130 3.89 19.33 -6.92
N HIS A 131 3.69 19.06 -5.65
CA HIS A 131 4.73 19.25 -4.62
C HIS A 131 5.55 17.97 -4.38
N VAL A 132 4.97 16.81 -4.67
CA VAL A 132 5.60 15.49 -4.50
C VAL A 132 5.17 14.60 -5.65
N THR A 133 6.09 13.81 -6.18
CA THR A 133 5.82 12.73 -7.13
C THR A 133 5.96 11.37 -6.46
N ASN A 134 5.29 10.36 -6.99
CA ASN A 134 5.38 9.00 -6.46
C ASN A 134 6.71 8.34 -6.84
N VAL A 135 7.17 8.56 -8.07
CA VAL A 135 8.42 7.99 -8.61
C VAL A 135 9.17 9.01 -9.46
N VAL A 136 10.45 8.77 -9.63
CA VAL A 136 11.27 9.47 -10.63
C VAL A 136 11.35 8.58 -11.87
N PRO A 137 11.06 9.08 -13.09
CA PRO A 137 11.20 8.29 -14.31
C PRO A 137 12.62 7.74 -14.46
N LEU A 138 12.76 6.45 -14.78
CA LEU A 138 14.07 5.78 -14.83
C LEU A 138 15.05 6.48 -15.75
N GLU A 139 14.59 7.02 -16.87
CA GLU A 139 15.43 7.77 -17.81
C GLU A 139 15.94 9.11 -17.24
N LYS A 140 15.31 9.64 -16.20
CA LYS A 140 15.71 10.89 -15.53
C LYS A 140 16.59 10.66 -14.30
N CYS A 141 16.55 9.47 -13.72
CA CYS A 141 17.31 9.14 -12.51
C CYS A 141 18.81 9.49 -12.62
N PRO A 142 19.56 9.08 -13.67
CA PRO A 142 20.98 9.40 -13.75
C PRO A 142 21.24 10.91 -13.70
N VAL A 143 20.48 11.68 -14.48
CA VAL A 143 20.65 13.14 -14.57
C VAL A 143 20.35 13.82 -13.22
N TYR A 144 19.33 13.35 -12.52
CA TYR A 144 18.97 13.92 -11.22
C TYR A 144 19.98 13.57 -10.12
N ILE A 145 20.56 12.36 -10.17
CA ILE A 145 21.59 11.91 -9.23
C ILE A 145 22.91 12.64 -9.50
N GLU A 146 23.37 12.68 -10.76
CA GLU A 146 24.62 13.33 -11.17
C GLU A 146 24.62 14.84 -10.85
N ASN A 147 23.49 15.50 -10.99
CA ASN A 147 23.33 16.93 -10.70
C ASN A 147 23.02 17.21 -9.21
N GLU A 148 23.04 16.21 -8.35
CA GLU A 148 22.72 16.34 -6.92
C GLU A 148 21.42 17.14 -6.68
N ASN A 149 20.37 16.83 -7.45
CA ASN A 149 19.13 17.61 -7.43
C ASN A 149 18.51 17.61 -6.02
N PRO A 150 18.38 18.77 -5.36
CA PRO A 150 17.94 18.84 -3.97
C PRO A 150 16.49 18.37 -3.75
N ASN A 151 15.72 18.26 -4.82
CA ASN A 151 14.34 17.76 -4.77
C ASN A 151 14.25 16.23 -4.87
N VAL A 152 15.33 15.53 -5.18
CA VAL A 152 15.37 14.07 -5.28
C VAL A 152 15.82 13.48 -3.96
N ARG A 153 15.02 12.58 -3.41
CA ARG A 153 15.36 11.79 -2.22
C ARG A 153 15.53 10.34 -2.60
N ILE A 154 16.67 9.79 -2.27
CA ILE A 154 16.97 8.36 -2.43
C ILE A 154 17.11 7.79 -1.03
N GLU A 155 16.14 6.99 -0.63
CA GLU A 155 16.09 6.40 0.71
C GLU A 155 16.07 4.86 0.61
N PRO A 156 16.61 4.16 1.63
CA PRO A 156 16.52 2.71 1.68
C PRO A 156 15.06 2.25 1.69
N TYR A 157 14.70 1.41 0.75
CA TYR A 157 13.38 0.79 0.68
C TYR A 157 13.50 -0.72 0.85
N MET A 158 12.77 -1.28 1.82
CA MET A 158 12.75 -2.72 2.07
C MET A 158 11.80 -3.42 1.10
N GLY A 159 12.23 -3.53 -0.14
CA GLY A 159 11.47 -4.18 -1.21
C GLY A 159 12.38 -4.96 -2.13
N THR A 160 11.87 -6.05 -2.67
CA THR A 160 12.56 -6.87 -3.67
C THR A 160 11.69 -6.97 -4.91
N TYR A 161 12.22 -6.54 -6.04
CA TYR A 161 11.57 -6.78 -7.33
C TYR A 161 11.84 -8.22 -7.78
N PHE A 162 10.80 -8.94 -8.15
CA PHE A 162 10.92 -10.34 -8.58
C PHE A 162 9.87 -10.71 -9.62
N TYR A 163 10.19 -11.69 -10.45
CA TYR A 163 9.23 -12.30 -11.35
C TYR A 163 8.49 -13.44 -10.66
N ARG A 164 7.16 -13.41 -10.68
CA ARG A 164 6.34 -14.55 -10.29
C ARG A 164 6.32 -15.58 -11.40
N VAL A 165 6.76 -16.79 -11.07
CA VAL A 165 6.76 -17.91 -12.01
C VAL A 165 5.52 -18.76 -11.76
N ASN A 166 4.68 -18.96 -12.78
CA ASN A 166 3.55 -19.89 -12.70
C ASN A 166 4.08 -21.33 -12.68
N THR A 167 4.13 -21.92 -11.49
CA THR A 167 4.63 -23.29 -11.30
C THR A 167 3.67 -24.38 -11.77
N LEU A 168 2.44 -24.03 -12.17
CA LEU A 168 1.48 -24.96 -12.79
C LEU A 168 1.71 -25.10 -14.30
N HIS A 169 2.46 -24.17 -14.92
CA HIS A 169 2.80 -24.25 -16.33
C HIS A 169 3.72 -25.47 -16.60
N PRO A 170 3.44 -26.30 -17.61
CA PRO A 170 4.16 -27.58 -17.85
C PRO A 170 5.68 -27.46 -17.86
N VAL A 171 6.23 -26.44 -18.54
CA VAL A 171 7.68 -26.20 -18.63
C VAL A 171 8.22 -25.65 -17.31
N LEU A 172 7.50 -24.68 -16.68
CA LEU A 172 7.96 -23.98 -15.48
C LEU A 172 7.73 -24.78 -14.19
N LYS A 173 6.98 -25.88 -14.24
CA LYS A 173 6.86 -26.86 -13.15
C LYS A 173 8.22 -27.48 -12.81
N ASN A 174 9.12 -27.62 -13.78
CA ASN A 174 10.45 -28.17 -13.56
C ASN A 174 11.34 -27.15 -12.82
N LYS A 175 11.81 -27.51 -11.62
CA LYS A 175 12.70 -26.68 -10.81
C LYS A 175 14.00 -26.29 -11.54
N LYS A 176 14.58 -27.22 -12.34
CA LYS A 176 15.82 -26.95 -13.07
C LYS A 176 15.64 -25.85 -14.12
N VAL A 177 14.48 -25.82 -14.80
CA VAL A 177 14.15 -24.74 -15.76
C VAL A 177 14.07 -23.39 -15.04
N ARG A 178 13.40 -23.32 -13.90
CA ARG A 178 13.33 -22.08 -13.12
C ARG A 178 14.70 -21.61 -12.62
N LEU A 179 15.55 -22.53 -12.19
CA LEU A 179 16.93 -22.21 -11.81
C LEU A 179 17.76 -21.73 -12.98
N ALA A 180 17.65 -22.37 -14.14
CA ALA A 180 18.34 -21.94 -15.37
C ALA A 180 17.96 -20.50 -15.75
N LEU A 181 16.67 -20.16 -15.71
CA LEU A 181 16.20 -18.79 -15.92
C LEU A 181 16.78 -17.81 -14.90
N ALA A 182 16.81 -18.20 -13.62
CA ALA A 182 17.37 -17.35 -12.57
C ALA A 182 18.88 -17.10 -12.73
N TYR A 183 19.64 -18.10 -13.16
CA TYR A 183 21.08 -17.99 -13.43
C TYR A 183 21.43 -17.28 -14.73
N ALA A 184 20.53 -17.30 -15.72
CA ALA A 184 20.72 -16.59 -16.97
C ALA A 184 20.64 -15.05 -16.82
N LEU A 185 20.07 -14.54 -15.72
CA LEU A 185 19.90 -13.11 -15.49
C LEU A 185 21.11 -12.50 -14.79
N ASN A 186 21.79 -11.59 -15.45
CA ASN A 186 22.81 -10.76 -14.82
C ASN A 186 22.15 -9.55 -14.12
N ARG A 187 21.92 -9.68 -12.82
CA ARG A 187 21.24 -8.66 -12.01
C ARG A 187 22.02 -7.36 -11.94
N ASN A 188 23.36 -7.42 -11.88
CA ASN A 188 24.20 -6.22 -11.88
C ASN A 188 24.00 -5.42 -13.17
N GLN A 189 23.97 -6.08 -14.33
CA GLN A 189 23.71 -5.38 -15.60
C GLN A 189 22.32 -4.72 -15.62
N ILE A 190 21.31 -5.33 -15.00
CA ILE A 190 19.98 -4.73 -14.90
C ILE A 190 20.05 -3.46 -14.05
N VAL A 191 20.68 -3.52 -12.89
CA VAL A 191 20.84 -2.37 -12.00
C VAL A 191 21.66 -1.26 -12.65
N ASP A 192 22.80 -1.60 -13.26
CA ASP A 192 23.77 -0.61 -13.77
C ASP A 192 23.37 -0.01 -15.12
N LYS A 193 22.65 -0.76 -15.97
CA LYS A 193 22.35 -0.35 -17.34
C LYS A 193 20.88 -0.05 -17.61
N VAL A 194 19.97 -0.61 -16.82
CA VAL A 194 18.53 -0.44 -17.01
C VAL A 194 17.93 0.44 -15.94
N SER A 195 18.00 0.04 -14.68
CA SER A 195 17.38 0.78 -13.58
C SER A 195 18.06 2.10 -13.27
N LYS A 196 19.37 2.08 -13.04
CA LYS A 196 20.24 3.27 -12.83
C LYS A 196 19.80 4.25 -11.74
N CYS A 197 18.97 3.82 -10.80
CA CYS A 197 18.38 4.67 -9.75
C CYS A 197 18.83 4.28 -8.34
N GLY A 198 20.03 3.69 -8.20
CA GLY A 198 20.58 3.34 -6.88
C GLY A 198 20.08 2.01 -6.31
N GLN A 199 19.35 1.20 -7.08
CA GLN A 199 18.97 -0.15 -6.68
C GLN A 199 20.20 -1.04 -6.51
N LYS A 200 20.06 -2.10 -5.71
CA LYS A 200 21.11 -3.12 -5.51
C LYS A 200 20.68 -4.45 -6.13
N ALA A 201 21.64 -5.17 -6.71
CA ALA A 201 21.44 -6.48 -7.32
C ALA A 201 21.24 -7.59 -6.29
#